data_a077868efa076b72463caa7bd7b0eaa5
#
_entry.id   a077868efa076b72463caa7bd7b0eaa5
#
_cell.length_a   1.000
_cell.length_b   1.000
_cell.length_c   1.000
_cell.angle_alpha   90.00
_cell.angle_beta   90.00
_cell.angle_gamma   90.00
#
_symmetry.space_group_name_H-M   'P 1'
#
loop_
_entity.id
_entity.type
_entity.pdbx_description
1 polymer ?
#
loop_
_entity_poly.entity_id
_entity_poly.type
_entity_poly.pdbx_seq_one_letter_code
_entity_poly.pdbx_strand_id
1 'polypeptide(L)'
;MPAMVELLGVGASREDGGWTLHRICASFRRGEVTLVVSQSPEERDALLDAVAARLLPEEGRVWVAHIPVSRDTVRRIRAVVAEVDVRARPVEHRSLLWNVLVAGKSVHRALHGLLRLPRKSERLAARRALERVGLGGREVETASGLGAVDRARLALTSALVRPPEVLVAREIDRGFDGAEAATVSALLQSLAHRERLTVLASASTPAHASGFADRLVAIADGLLVFDGLPTDFSGQRVAWRFGTA
;
A
#
# COMPACT_ATOMS: atom_id res chain seq x y z
N MET A 1 12.01 10.45 14.92
CA MET A 1 11.70 9.02 15.05
C MET A 1 12.54 8.27 14.04
N PRO A 2 13.02 7.05 14.32
CA PRO A 2 13.78 6.27 13.35
C PRO A 2 12.89 5.95 12.12
N ALA A 3 13.51 5.91 10.95
CA ALA A 3 12.84 5.54 9.72
C ALA A 3 12.42 4.07 9.77
N MET A 4 11.22 3.79 9.27
CA MET A 4 10.70 2.42 9.17
C MET A 4 11.09 1.78 7.83
N VAL A 5 11.23 2.61 6.80
CA VAL A 5 11.74 2.21 5.49
C VAL A 5 12.81 3.19 5.05
N GLU A 6 13.93 2.68 4.55
CA GLU A 6 15.03 3.49 4.04
C GLU A 6 15.47 2.98 2.67
N LEU A 7 15.59 3.88 1.71
CA LEU A 7 16.18 3.66 0.39
C LEU A 7 17.46 4.49 0.30
N LEU A 8 18.57 3.86 -0.02
CA LEU A 8 19.89 4.49 -0.11
C LEU A 8 20.49 4.23 -1.48
N GLY A 9 20.36 5.21 -2.40
CA GLY A 9 20.89 5.15 -3.75
C GLY A 9 20.28 4.02 -4.60
N VAL A 10 18.99 3.73 -4.42
CA VAL A 10 18.32 2.60 -5.06
C VAL A 10 18.19 2.83 -6.55
N GLY A 11 18.70 1.85 -7.32
CA GLY A 11 18.58 1.76 -8.78
C GLY A 11 17.91 0.46 -9.21
N ALA A 12 17.04 0.57 -10.21
CA ALA A 12 16.40 -0.55 -10.90
C ALA A 12 16.31 -0.24 -12.39
N SER A 13 16.83 -1.11 -13.23
CA SER A 13 16.81 -0.94 -14.68
C SER A 13 15.49 -1.36 -15.31
N ARG A 14 15.26 -0.88 -16.52
CA ARG A 14 14.21 -1.33 -17.43
C ARG A 14 14.77 -2.36 -18.42
N GLU A 15 13.88 -3.14 -19.01
CA GLU A 15 14.27 -4.12 -20.05
C GLU A 15 14.92 -3.46 -21.28
N ASP A 16 14.62 -2.20 -21.56
CA ASP A 16 15.17 -1.41 -22.66
C ASP A 16 16.55 -0.79 -22.38
N GLY A 17 17.14 -1.07 -21.19
CA GLY A 17 18.44 -0.55 -20.75
C GLY A 17 18.38 0.82 -20.08
N GLY A 18 17.20 1.42 -19.93
CA GLY A 18 16.98 2.64 -19.14
C GLY A 18 16.81 2.35 -17.65
N TRP A 19 16.66 3.40 -16.85
CA TRP A 19 16.38 3.30 -15.42
C TRP A 19 14.89 3.50 -15.13
N THR A 20 14.28 2.57 -14.39
CA THR A 20 12.97 2.79 -13.77
C THR A 20 13.12 3.58 -12.48
N LEU A 21 14.19 3.28 -11.71
CA LEU A 21 14.60 4.05 -10.54
C LEU A 21 16.10 4.31 -10.67
N HIS A 22 16.54 5.54 -10.46
CA HIS A 22 17.94 5.90 -10.53
C HIS A 22 18.38 6.65 -9.28
N ARG A 23 19.22 6.00 -8.46
CA ARG A 23 19.83 6.55 -7.25
C ARG A 23 18.82 7.16 -6.26
N ILE A 24 17.66 6.54 -6.11
CA ILE A 24 16.61 7.01 -5.19
C ILE A 24 17.10 6.93 -3.74
N CYS A 25 17.06 8.07 -3.05
CA CYS A 25 17.29 8.17 -1.62
C CYS A 25 16.03 8.72 -0.95
N ALA A 26 15.38 7.94 -0.09
CA ALA A 26 14.20 8.34 0.66
C ALA A 26 14.10 7.58 1.97
N SER A 27 13.45 8.16 2.98
CA SER A 27 13.20 7.50 4.25
C SER A 27 11.75 7.73 4.68
N PHE A 28 11.03 6.71 5.12
CA PHE A 28 9.62 6.78 5.52
C PHE A 28 9.48 6.46 7.00
N ARG A 29 8.71 7.30 7.70
CA ARG A 29 8.63 7.26 9.16
C ARG A 29 7.46 6.43 9.64
N ARG A 30 7.56 5.94 10.85
CA ARG A 30 6.48 5.21 11.51
C ARG A 30 5.30 6.14 11.81
N GLY A 31 4.08 5.68 11.45
CA GLY A 31 2.85 6.44 11.67
C GLY A 31 2.63 7.57 10.66
N GLU A 32 3.34 7.56 9.53
CA GLU A 32 3.27 8.56 8.46
C GLU A 32 2.61 7.95 7.22
N VAL A 33 1.77 8.72 6.56
CA VAL A 33 1.25 8.43 5.24
C VAL A 33 2.08 9.16 4.21
N THR A 34 2.81 8.44 3.39
CA THR A 34 3.50 9.01 2.23
C THR A 34 2.76 8.66 0.95
N LEU A 35 2.41 9.67 0.16
CA LEU A 35 1.90 9.49 -1.19
C LEU A 35 3.05 9.52 -2.19
N VAL A 36 3.21 8.45 -2.95
CA VAL A 36 4.17 8.32 -4.04
C VAL A 36 3.45 8.60 -5.35
N VAL A 37 3.92 9.59 -6.09
CA VAL A 37 3.35 10.00 -7.39
C VAL A 37 4.39 9.95 -8.50
N SER A 38 3.96 9.54 -9.66
CA SER A 38 4.66 9.64 -10.93
C SER A 38 3.65 9.51 -12.06
N GLN A 39 3.95 10.03 -13.25
CA GLN A 39 3.16 9.75 -14.45
C GLN A 39 3.38 8.32 -14.94
N SER A 40 4.58 7.76 -14.74
CA SER A 40 4.87 6.37 -15.05
C SER A 40 4.36 5.44 -13.93
N PRO A 41 3.42 4.55 -14.22
CA PRO A 41 3.03 3.49 -13.28
C PRO A 41 4.21 2.62 -12.86
N GLU A 42 5.14 2.35 -13.79
CA GLU A 42 6.30 1.51 -13.60
C GLU A 42 7.23 2.09 -12.51
N GLU A 43 7.42 3.41 -12.47
CA GLU A 43 8.25 4.07 -11.45
C GLU A 43 7.64 3.95 -10.06
N ARG A 44 6.30 4.17 -9.95
CA ARG A 44 5.58 4.01 -8.69
C ARG A 44 5.64 2.58 -8.20
N ASP A 45 5.38 1.64 -9.12
CA ASP A 45 5.39 0.21 -8.79
C ASP A 45 6.77 -0.27 -8.42
N ALA A 46 7.83 0.15 -9.12
CA ALA A 46 9.20 -0.23 -8.81
C ALA A 46 9.62 0.23 -7.40
N LEU A 47 9.26 1.46 -6.98
CA LEU A 47 9.55 1.92 -5.62
C LEU A 47 8.80 1.08 -4.58
N LEU A 48 7.51 0.86 -4.79
CA LEU A 48 6.68 0.08 -3.87
C LEU A 48 7.10 -1.40 -3.85
N ASP A 49 7.50 -1.95 -4.99
CA ASP A 49 8.02 -3.31 -5.11
C ASP A 49 9.37 -3.49 -4.41
N ALA A 50 10.23 -2.48 -4.44
CA ALA A 50 11.47 -2.50 -3.67
C ALA A 50 11.19 -2.55 -2.16
N VAL A 51 10.21 -1.80 -1.67
CA VAL A 51 9.76 -1.83 -0.26
C VAL A 51 9.11 -3.16 0.10
N ALA A 52 8.29 -3.73 -0.79
CA ALA A 52 7.63 -5.01 -0.57
C ALA A 52 8.55 -6.25 -0.80
N ALA A 53 9.82 -6.01 -1.12
CA ALA A 53 10.79 -7.05 -1.51
C ALA A 53 10.27 -7.93 -2.67
N ARG A 54 9.59 -7.33 -3.62
CA ARG A 54 9.23 -7.92 -4.92
C ARG A 54 10.30 -7.63 -5.96
N LEU A 55 10.88 -6.43 -5.89
CA LEU A 55 12.02 -6.00 -6.67
C LEU A 55 13.24 -5.95 -5.74
N LEU A 56 14.31 -6.61 -6.15
CA LEU A 56 15.61 -6.47 -5.50
C LEU A 56 16.39 -5.41 -6.28
N PRO A 57 16.85 -4.32 -5.64
CA PRO A 57 17.55 -3.26 -6.31
C PRO A 57 18.87 -3.77 -6.92
N GLU A 58 19.23 -3.28 -8.09
CA GLU A 58 20.49 -3.57 -8.74
C GLU A 58 21.62 -2.72 -8.14
N GLU A 59 21.28 -1.48 -7.75
CA GLU A 59 22.16 -0.57 -7.06
C GLU A 59 21.53 -0.10 -5.74
N GLY A 60 22.41 0.27 -4.80
CA GLY A 60 21.98 0.80 -3.51
C GLY A 60 21.47 -0.25 -2.55
N ARG A 61 20.69 0.17 -1.57
CA ARG A 61 20.15 -0.69 -0.49
C ARG A 61 18.77 -0.23 -0.05
N VAL A 62 17.94 -1.19 0.30
CA VAL A 62 16.63 -0.95 0.93
C VAL A 62 16.59 -1.63 2.30
N TRP A 63 16.04 -0.91 3.28
CA TRP A 63 15.80 -1.42 4.61
C TRP A 63 14.32 -1.25 4.95
N VAL A 64 13.70 -2.28 5.50
CA VAL A 64 12.30 -2.24 5.92
C VAL A 64 12.21 -2.83 7.32
N ALA A 65 11.64 -2.08 8.27
CA ALA A 65 11.58 -2.47 9.68
C ALA A 65 12.95 -2.94 10.21
N HIS A 66 14.01 -2.19 9.87
CA HIS A 66 15.41 -2.50 10.19
C HIS A 66 15.94 -3.83 9.61
N ILE A 67 15.25 -4.41 8.63
CA ILE A 67 15.66 -5.62 7.93
C ILE A 67 16.14 -5.23 6.54
N PRO A 68 17.39 -5.56 6.13
CA PRO A 68 17.83 -5.28 4.77
C PRO A 68 17.06 -6.14 3.76
N VAL A 69 16.67 -5.56 2.65
CA VAL A 69 16.00 -6.28 1.56
C VAL A 69 17.04 -7.06 0.76
N SER A 70 16.94 -8.39 0.80
CA SER A 70 17.80 -9.32 0.07
C SER A 70 17.05 -10.62 -0.20
N ARG A 71 17.58 -11.50 -1.03
CA ARG A 71 16.98 -12.82 -1.32
C ARG A 71 16.71 -13.63 -0.04
N ASP A 72 17.57 -13.54 0.95
CA ASP A 72 17.47 -14.32 2.19
C ASP A 72 16.43 -13.74 3.17
N THR A 73 16.13 -12.44 3.06
CA THR A 73 15.25 -11.73 3.99
C THR A 73 13.84 -11.50 3.45
N VAL A 74 13.55 -11.82 2.17
CA VAL A 74 12.22 -11.64 1.55
C VAL A 74 11.07 -12.16 2.41
N ARG A 75 11.23 -13.36 3.01
CA ARG A 75 10.17 -13.94 3.87
C ARG A 75 9.93 -13.12 5.13
N ARG A 76 10.98 -12.54 5.71
CA ARG A 76 10.89 -11.69 6.90
C ARG A 76 10.24 -10.35 6.56
N ILE A 77 10.62 -9.75 5.42
CA ILE A 77 10.01 -8.51 4.93
C ILE A 77 8.51 -8.72 4.69
N ARG A 78 8.10 -9.79 3.98
CA ARG A 78 6.69 -10.12 3.73
C ARG A 78 5.88 -10.48 4.98
N ALA A 79 6.52 -10.66 6.12
CA ALA A 79 5.84 -10.84 7.39
C ALA A 79 5.48 -9.49 8.04
N VAL A 80 6.20 -8.42 7.73
CA VAL A 80 6.02 -7.08 8.29
C VAL A 80 5.44 -6.08 7.30
N VAL A 81 5.49 -6.37 6.00
CA VAL A 81 4.87 -5.57 4.93
C VAL A 81 3.58 -6.24 4.48
N ALA A 82 2.49 -5.50 4.50
CA ALA A 82 1.25 -5.89 3.82
C ALA A 82 1.05 -5.05 2.57
N GLU A 83 0.54 -5.68 1.53
CA GLU A 83 0.17 -5.02 0.28
C GLU A 83 -1.33 -5.11 0.08
N VAL A 84 -1.92 -4.05 -0.44
CA VAL A 84 -3.34 -3.99 -0.75
C VAL A 84 -3.57 -3.30 -2.10
N ASP A 85 -4.36 -3.95 -2.94
CA ASP A 85 -5.08 -3.28 -4.02
C ASP A 85 -6.47 -2.93 -3.48
N VAL A 86 -6.72 -1.65 -3.28
CA VAL A 86 -8.00 -1.17 -2.73
C VAL A 86 -9.19 -1.44 -3.68
N ARG A 87 -8.92 -1.80 -4.93
CA ARG A 87 -9.91 -2.16 -5.95
C ARG A 87 -10.14 -3.67 -6.06
N ALA A 88 -9.42 -4.46 -5.26
CA ALA A 88 -9.56 -5.92 -5.31
C ALA A 88 -11.02 -6.34 -5.17
N ARG A 89 -11.50 -7.15 -6.12
CA ARG A 89 -12.88 -7.63 -6.10
C ARG A 89 -13.01 -8.78 -5.12
N PRO A 90 -13.92 -8.68 -4.16
CA PRO A 90 -14.21 -9.78 -3.27
C PRO A 90 -14.99 -10.89 -4.01
N VAL A 91 -15.03 -12.06 -3.40
CA VAL A 91 -15.94 -13.14 -3.86
C VAL A 91 -17.35 -12.77 -3.40
N GLU A 92 -18.16 -12.26 -4.34
CA GLU A 92 -19.44 -11.58 -4.07
C GLU A 92 -20.44 -12.42 -3.31
N HIS A 93 -20.59 -13.71 -3.65
CA HIS A 93 -21.54 -14.64 -3.03
C HIS A 93 -21.06 -15.19 -1.67
N ARG A 94 -19.94 -14.70 -1.15
CA ARG A 94 -19.40 -15.13 0.14
C ARG A 94 -19.49 -14.00 1.17
N SER A 95 -19.50 -14.38 2.44
CA SER A 95 -19.54 -13.43 3.54
C SER A 95 -18.28 -12.59 3.64
N LEU A 96 -18.36 -11.41 4.29
CA LEU A 96 -17.20 -10.56 4.53
C LEU A 96 -16.14 -11.34 5.32
N LEU A 97 -16.54 -12.04 6.37
CA LEU A 97 -15.63 -12.86 7.17
C LEU A 97 -14.91 -13.93 6.34
N TRP A 98 -15.63 -14.58 5.42
CA TRP A 98 -15.03 -15.58 4.55
C TRP A 98 -13.98 -14.96 3.63
N ASN A 99 -14.30 -13.83 3.00
CA ASN A 99 -13.37 -13.11 2.13
C ASN A 99 -12.06 -12.78 2.85
N VAL A 100 -12.16 -12.26 4.08
CA VAL A 100 -11.00 -11.92 4.91
C VAL A 100 -10.17 -13.16 5.27
N LEU A 101 -10.82 -14.26 5.65
CA LEU A 101 -10.12 -15.50 6.04
C LEU A 101 -9.38 -16.17 4.89
N VAL A 102 -9.83 -15.98 3.65
CA VAL A 102 -9.25 -16.61 2.46
C VAL A 102 -8.18 -15.72 1.80
N ALA A 103 -8.35 -14.41 1.81
CA ALA A 103 -7.44 -13.47 1.13
C ALA A 103 -5.98 -13.56 1.62
N GLY A 104 -5.75 -13.86 2.89
CA GLY A 104 -4.41 -14.05 3.45
C GLY A 104 -3.75 -15.41 3.15
N LYS A 105 -4.42 -16.27 2.36
CA LYS A 105 -3.91 -17.61 2.00
C LYS A 105 -3.66 -17.66 0.50
N SER A 106 -2.50 -18.19 0.08
CA SER A 106 -2.29 -18.45 -1.36
C SER A 106 -3.40 -19.38 -1.88
N VAL A 107 -3.81 -19.19 -3.14
CA VAL A 107 -4.91 -19.94 -3.77
C VAL A 107 -4.75 -21.46 -3.58
N HIS A 108 -3.52 -21.98 -3.64
CA HIS A 108 -3.22 -23.39 -3.36
C HIS A 108 -3.49 -23.80 -1.91
N ARG A 109 -3.21 -22.91 -0.93
CA ARG A 109 -3.55 -23.15 0.48
C ARG A 109 -5.03 -22.92 0.77
N ALA A 110 -5.71 -22.07 0.00
CA ALA A 110 -7.14 -21.89 0.11
C ALA A 110 -7.90 -23.14 -0.31
N LEU A 111 -7.50 -23.82 -1.40
CA LEU A 111 -8.11 -25.06 -1.85
C LEU A 111 -7.90 -26.23 -0.86
N HIS A 112 -6.71 -26.36 -0.28
CA HIS A 112 -6.43 -27.34 0.77
C HIS A 112 -6.95 -26.90 2.14
N GLY A 113 -7.12 -25.61 2.37
CA GLY A 113 -7.69 -25.04 3.59
C GLY A 113 -9.21 -25.00 3.64
N LEU A 114 -9.91 -25.26 2.51
CA LEU A 114 -11.37 -25.40 2.49
C LEU A 114 -11.86 -26.59 3.33
N LEU A 115 -11.00 -27.58 3.54
CA LEU A 115 -11.30 -28.75 4.38
C LEU A 115 -11.03 -28.50 5.87
N ARG A 116 -10.39 -27.37 6.24
CA ARG A 116 -10.09 -27.04 7.62
C ARG A 116 -10.90 -25.83 8.07
N LEU A 117 -11.80 -26.04 9.00
CA LEU A 117 -12.51 -24.96 9.69
C LEU A 117 -11.50 -23.95 10.27
N PRO A 118 -11.71 -22.64 10.04
CA PRO A 118 -10.81 -21.63 10.59
C PRO A 118 -10.79 -21.70 12.11
N ARG A 119 -9.61 -21.62 12.69
CA ARG A 119 -9.40 -21.63 14.15
C ARG A 119 -10.13 -20.44 14.79
N LYS A 120 -10.54 -20.58 16.05
CA LYS A 120 -11.17 -19.49 16.82
C LYS A 120 -10.31 -18.22 16.80
N SER A 121 -8.99 -18.35 16.92
CA SER A 121 -8.03 -17.24 16.86
C SER A 121 -8.02 -16.53 15.48
N GLU A 122 -8.10 -17.28 14.37
CA GLU A 122 -8.15 -16.71 13.01
C GLU A 122 -9.47 -15.92 12.80
N ARG A 123 -10.59 -16.48 13.27
CA ARG A 123 -11.90 -15.80 13.21
C ARG A 123 -11.91 -14.53 14.05
N LEU A 124 -11.32 -14.57 15.24
CA LEU A 124 -11.21 -13.38 16.10
C LEU A 124 -10.32 -12.31 15.48
N ALA A 125 -9.17 -12.69 14.90
CA ALA A 125 -8.30 -11.74 14.21
C ALA A 125 -9.00 -11.10 13.00
N ALA A 126 -9.75 -11.87 12.21
CA ALA A 126 -10.51 -11.37 11.08
C ALA A 126 -11.64 -10.40 11.52
N ARG A 127 -12.36 -10.69 12.62
CA ARG A 127 -13.36 -9.78 13.18
C ARG A 127 -12.75 -8.46 13.62
N ARG A 128 -11.66 -8.51 14.41
CA ARG A 128 -10.95 -7.30 14.83
C ARG A 128 -10.46 -6.48 13.63
N ALA A 129 -10.01 -7.13 12.56
CA ALA A 129 -9.60 -6.44 11.36
C ALA A 129 -10.79 -5.76 10.65
N LEU A 130 -11.98 -6.38 10.61
CA LEU A 130 -13.22 -5.77 10.11
C LEU A 130 -13.64 -4.55 10.95
N GLU A 131 -13.54 -4.65 12.28
CA GLU A 131 -13.84 -3.53 13.18
C GLU A 131 -12.93 -2.33 12.92
N ARG A 132 -11.63 -2.55 12.67
CA ARG A 132 -10.64 -1.50 12.40
C ARG A 132 -10.95 -0.66 11.17
N VAL A 133 -11.62 -1.23 10.18
CA VAL A 133 -12.00 -0.53 8.93
C VAL A 133 -13.46 -0.07 8.92
N GLY A 134 -14.21 -0.26 10.03
CA GLY A 134 -15.61 0.14 10.14
C GLY A 134 -16.60 -0.84 9.50
N LEU A 135 -16.23 -2.13 9.37
CA LEU A 135 -17.11 -3.21 8.93
C LEU A 135 -17.47 -4.19 10.05
N GLY A 136 -17.25 -3.81 11.31
CA GLY A 136 -17.64 -4.60 12.48
C GLY A 136 -19.15 -4.83 12.54
N GLY A 137 -19.57 -6.03 12.94
CA GLY A 137 -20.98 -6.43 12.99
C GLY A 137 -21.57 -6.89 11.66
N ARG A 138 -20.82 -6.75 10.55
CA ARG A 138 -21.27 -7.11 9.20
C ARG A 138 -20.64 -8.42 8.66
N GLU A 139 -20.07 -9.23 9.54
CA GLU A 139 -19.26 -10.41 9.21
C GLU A 139 -19.98 -11.44 8.34
N VAL A 140 -21.29 -11.56 8.56
CA VAL A 140 -22.16 -12.55 7.87
C VAL A 140 -22.78 -12.02 6.59
N GLU A 141 -22.70 -10.71 6.35
CA GLU A 141 -23.19 -10.12 5.11
C GLU A 141 -22.40 -10.64 3.90
N THR A 142 -23.08 -10.81 2.77
CA THR A 142 -22.42 -11.14 1.49
C THR A 142 -21.78 -9.89 0.89
N ALA A 143 -20.67 -10.10 0.16
CA ALA A 143 -19.97 -8.99 -0.47
C ALA A 143 -20.66 -8.43 -1.72
N SER A 144 -21.72 -9.07 -2.22
CA SER A 144 -22.45 -8.67 -3.44
C SER A 144 -23.09 -7.28 -3.38
N GLY A 145 -23.48 -6.84 -2.18
CA GLY A 145 -24.12 -5.53 -1.97
C GLY A 145 -23.17 -4.38 -1.61
N LEU A 146 -21.86 -4.62 -1.59
CA LEU A 146 -20.91 -3.59 -1.17
C LEU A 146 -20.72 -2.50 -2.23
N GLY A 147 -20.80 -1.24 -1.81
CA GLY A 147 -20.32 -0.08 -2.60
C GLY A 147 -18.79 -0.07 -2.72
N ALA A 148 -18.25 0.84 -3.54
CA ALA A 148 -16.81 0.91 -3.82
C ALA A 148 -15.97 1.10 -2.55
N VAL A 149 -16.38 2.01 -1.66
CA VAL A 149 -15.70 2.27 -0.37
C VAL A 149 -15.68 1.04 0.53
N ASP A 150 -16.80 0.31 0.65
CA ASP A 150 -16.85 -0.89 1.50
C ASP A 150 -16.05 -2.05 0.90
N ARG A 151 -15.95 -2.13 -0.44
CA ARG A 151 -15.02 -3.06 -1.09
C ARG A 151 -13.56 -2.73 -0.76
N ALA A 152 -13.19 -1.45 -0.81
CA ALA A 152 -11.86 -1.00 -0.41
C ALA A 152 -11.57 -1.29 1.08
N ARG A 153 -12.54 -1.06 1.96
CA ARG A 153 -12.44 -1.44 3.39
C ARG A 153 -12.22 -2.94 3.56
N LEU A 154 -12.93 -3.75 2.80
CA LEU A 154 -12.79 -5.21 2.85
C LEU A 154 -11.41 -5.67 2.34
N ALA A 155 -10.89 -5.04 1.28
CA ALA A 155 -9.54 -5.29 0.78
C ALA A 155 -8.49 -4.93 1.84
N LEU A 156 -8.59 -3.76 2.46
CA LEU A 156 -7.74 -3.33 3.58
C LEU A 156 -7.81 -4.30 4.76
N THR A 157 -9.02 -4.78 5.12
CA THR A 157 -9.19 -5.77 6.19
C THR A 157 -8.29 -6.97 5.97
N SER A 158 -8.23 -7.46 4.75
CA SER A 158 -7.43 -8.64 4.40
C SER A 158 -5.93 -8.43 4.64
N ALA A 159 -5.43 -7.23 4.37
CA ALA A 159 -4.05 -6.83 4.66
C ALA A 159 -3.77 -6.67 6.16
N LEU A 160 -4.79 -6.33 6.94
CA LEU A 160 -4.68 -6.01 8.37
C LEU A 160 -4.94 -7.19 9.32
N VAL A 161 -5.33 -8.37 8.84
CA VAL A 161 -5.54 -9.59 9.68
C VAL A 161 -4.31 -9.94 10.48
N ARG A 162 -3.14 -9.77 9.88
CA ARG A 162 -1.85 -9.80 10.57
C ARG A 162 -1.37 -8.36 10.67
N PRO A 163 -1.13 -7.84 11.87
CA PRO A 163 -0.70 -6.45 12.03
C PRO A 163 0.63 -6.20 11.30
N PRO A 164 0.64 -5.48 10.18
CA PRO A 164 1.88 -5.13 9.49
C PRO A 164 2.55 -3.93 10.19
N GLU A 165 3.82 -3.71 9.92
CA GLU A 165 4.52 -2.48 10.27
C GLU A 165 4.50 -1.46 9.12
N VAL A 166 4.41 -1.97 7.89
CA VAL A 166 4.32 -1.17 6.66
C VAL A 166 3.15 -1.66 5.82
N LEU A 167 2.32 -0.74 5.35
CA LEU A 167 1.23 -0.98 4.41
C LEU A 167 1.54 -0.29 3.08
N VAL A 168 1.55 -1.06 2.01
CA VAL A 168 1.67 -0.58 0.64
C VAL A 168 0.29 -0.60 0.00
N ALA A 169 -0.27 0.58 -0.33
CA ALA A 169 -1.58 0.73 -0.97
C ALA A 169 -1.41 1.30 -2.39
N ARG A 170 -1.77 0.52 -3.41
CA ARG A 170 -1.55 0.90 -4.80
C ARG A 170 -2.76 1.60 -5.40
N GLU A 171 -2.49 2.65 -6.22
CA GLU A 171 -3.47 3.34 -7.06
C GLU A 171 -4.76 3.73 -6.32
N ILE A 172 -4.61 4.42 -5.18
CA ILE A 172 -5.72 4.76 -4.27
C ILE A 172 -6.73 5.76 -4.87
N ASP A 173 -6.36 6.42 -5.97
CA ASP A 173 -7.17 7.38 -6.71
C ASP A 173 -7.97 6.74 -7.86
N ARG A 174 -7.63 5.52 -8.24
CA ARG A 174 -8.18 4.92 -9.44
C ARG A 174 -9.46 4.14 -9.19
N GLY A 175 -10.52 4.47 -9.92
CA GLY A 175 -11.81 3.78 -9.84
C GLY A 175 -12.72 4.23 -8.68
N PHE A 176 -12.41 5.36 -8.08
CA PHE A 176 -13.22 6.05 -7.08
C PHE A 176 -13.62 7.44 -7.59
N ASP A 177 -14.81 7.91 -7.20
CA ASP A 177 -15.11 9.34 -7.31
C ASP A 177 -14.38 10.15 -6.21
N GLY A 178 -14.47 11.48 -6.27
CA GLY A 178 -13.75 12.34 -5.35
C GLY A 178 -14.12 12.12 -3.88
N ALA A 179 -15.38 11.83 -3.56
CA ALA A 179 -15.85 11.60 -2.19
C ALA A 179 -15.43 10.21 -1.69
N GLU A 180 -15.49 9.20 -2.56
CA GLU A 180 -15.03 7.86 -2.28
C GLU A 180 -13.52 7.82 -2.03
N ALA A 181 -12.73 8.47 -2.91
CA ALA A 181 -11.28 8.59 -2.77
C ALA A 181 -10.90 9.30 -1.46
N ALA A 182 -11.60 10.38 -1.10
CA ALA A 182 -11.39 11.07 0.17
C ALA A 182 -11.68 10.15 1.37
N THR A 183 -12.74 9.33 1.29
CA THR A 183 -13.10 8.40 2.36
C THR A 183 -12.04 7.30 2.54
N VAL A 184 -11.54 6.72 1.44
CA VAL A 184 -10.47 5.70 1.48
C VAL A 184 -9.17 6.32 2.00
N SER A 185 -8.84 7.52 1.57
CA SER A 185 -7.66 8.27 2.02
C SER A 185 -7.72 8.57 3.51
N ALA A 186 -8.87 9.04 4.03
CA ALA A 186 -9.07 9.29 5.46
C ALA A 186 -8.94 8.00 6.29
N LEU A 187 -9.39 6.86 5.75
CA LEU A 187 -9.20 5.56 6.41
C LEU A 187 -7.71 5.19 6.50
N LEU A 188 -6.95 5.34 5.42
CA LEU A 188 -5.51 5.08 5.42
C LEU A 188 -4.78 5.98 6.43
N GLN A 189 -5.12 7.27 6.48
CA GLN A 189 -4.58 8.22 7.45
C GLN A 189 -4.93 7.82 8.90
N SER A 190 -6.18 7.43 9.15
CA SER A 190 -6.61 6.96 10.47
C SER A 190 -5.83 5.72 10.92
N LEU A 191 -5.60 4.76 10.02
CA LEU A 191 -4.79 3.57 10.31
C LEU A 191 -3.33 3.94 10.60
N ALA A 192 -2.74 4.83 9.82
CA ALA A 192 -1.37 5.28 10.02
C ALA A 192 -1.21 5.94 11.40
N HIS A 193 -2.03 6.92 11.71
CA HIS A 193 -1.86 7.74 12.92
C HIS A 193 -2.24 6.99 14.20
N ARG A 194 -3.39 6.27 14.20
CA ARG A 194 -3.88 5.59 15.41
C ARG A 194 -3.09 4.32 15.74
N GLU A 195 -2.65 3.60 14.72
CA GLU A 195 -1.97 2.33 14.91
C GLU A 195 -0.45 2.42 14.70
N ARG A 196 0.05 3.63 14.40
CA ARG A 196 1.46 3.89 14.08
C ARG A 196 1.97 3.04 12.92
N LEU A 197 1.08 2.78 11.96
CA LEU A 197 1.38 2.04 10.75
C LEU A 197 2.06 2.97 9.74
N THR A 198 3.16 2.54 9.15
CA THR A 198 3.77 3.27 8.04
C THR A 198 3.01 2.96 6.77
N VAL A 199 2.43 3.96 6.12
CA VAL A 199 1.64 3.78 4.90
C VAL A 199 2.35 4.42 3.71
N LEU A 200 2.65 3.61 2.70
CA LEU A 200 3.07 4.09 1.38
C LEU A 200 1.92 3.87 0.42
N ALA A 201 1.31 4.95 -0.03
CA ALA A 201 0.24 4.90 -1.02
C ALA A 201 0.75 5.39 -2.37
N SER A 202 0.24 4.88 -3.49
CA SER A 202 0.50 5.46 -4.81
C SER A 202 -0.74 6.05 -5.44
N ALA A 203 -0.54 7.14 -6.17
CA ALA A 203 -1.56 7.78 -7.01
C ALA A 203 -0.94 8.29 -8.31
N SER A 204 -1.77 8.50 -9.31
CA SER A 204 -1.34 9.03 -10.60
C SER A 204 -1.02 10.52 -10.55
N THR A 205 -1.68 11.27 -9.67
CA THR A 205 -1.54 12.72 -9.56
C THR A 205 -1.30 13.18 -8.13
N PRO A 206 -0.55 14.27 -7.93
CA PRO A 206 -0.32 14.85 -6.61
C PRO A 206 -1.57 15.52 -6.01
N ALA A 207 -2.60 15.79 -6.82
CA ALA A 207 -3.84 16.41 -6.33
C ALA A 207 -4.51 15.60 -5.22
N HIS A 208 -4.35 14.28 -5.22
CA HIS A 208 -4.86 13.39 -4.19
C HIS A 208 -4.09 13.45 -2.86
N ALA A 209 -2.92 14.10 -2.82
CA ALA A 209 -2.16 14.24 -1.56
C ALA A 209 -2.81 15.20 -0.57
N SER A 210 -3.56 16.19 -1.09
CA SER A 210 -4.14 17.23 -0.27
C SER A 210 -5.13 16.67 0.74
N GLY A 211 -4.88 16.93 2.01
CA GLY A 211 -5.81 16.63 3.11
C GLY A 211 -5.67 15.26 3.76
N PHE A 212 -4.81 14.34 3.24
CA PHE A 212 -4.61 13.06 3.93
C PHE A 212 -3.14 12.60 4.04
N ALA A 213 -2.28 12.93 3.08
CA ALA A 213 -0.89 12.53 3.12
C ALA A 213 -0.06 13.47 3.99
N ASP A 214 0.76 12.92 4.87
CA ASP A 214 1.70 13.69 5.68
C ASP A 214 2.93 14.09 4.84
N ARG A 215 3.20 13.34 3.78
CA ARG A 215 4.34 13.53 2.90
C ARG A 215 4.00 13.17 1.45
N LEU A 216 4.59 13.90 0.52
CA LEU A 216 4.54 13.63 -0.91
C LEU A 216 5.93 13.33 -1.43
N VAL A 217 6.06 12.25 -2.16
CA VAL A 217 7.25 11.86 -2.90
C VAL A 217 6.90 11.79 -4.38
N ALA A 218 7.59 12.58 -5.21
CA ALA A 218 7.37 12.57 -6.66
C ALA A 218 8.60 12.03 -7.40
N ILE A 219 8.34 11.11 -8.34
CA ILE A 219 9.34 10.50 -9.20
C ILE A 219 9.05 10.92 -10.65
N ALA A 220 10.09 11.26 -11.38
CA ALA A 220 10.02 11.52 -12.82
C ALA A 220 11.33 11.11 -13.48
N ASP A 221 11.26 10.40 -14.61
CA ASP A 221 12.41 9.89 -15.36
C ASP A 221 13.36 9.07 -14.46
N GLY A 222 12.79 8.28 -13.56
CA GLY A 222 13.52 7.46 -12.59
C GLY A 222 14.17 8.23 -11.44
N LEU A 223 14.02 9.54 -11.37
CA LEU A 223 14.66 10.39 -10.36
C LEU A 223 13.63 10.88 -9.31
N LEU A 224 14.08 10.99 -8.07
CA LEU A 224 13.32 11.68 -7.03
C LEU A 224 13.35 13.18 -7.30
N VAL A 225 12.20 13.76 -7.71
CA VAL A 225 12.10 15.19 -8.07
C VAL A 225 11.47 16.04 -7.00
N PHE A 226 10.77 15.43 -6.06
CA PHE A 226 10.22 16.10 -4.88
C PHE A 226 10.11 15.13 -3.70
N ASP A 227 10.37 15.64 -2.51
CA ASP A 227 10.23 14.95 -1.24
C ASP A 227 9.97 15.98 -0.13
N GLY A 228 8.72 16.06 0.34
CA GLY A 228 8.32 17.10 1.30
C GLY A 228 6.84 17.07 1.66
N LEU A 229 6.38 18.16 2.28
CA LEU A 229 4.96 18.32 2.59
C LEU A 229 4.14 18.51 1.31
N PRO A 230 2.92 17.94 1.23
CA PRO A 230 2.06 18.14 0.06
C PRO A 230 1.78 19.62 -0.26
N THR A 231 1.72 20.48 0.76
CA THR A 231 1.52 21.93 0.62
C THR A 231 2.68 22.65 -0.06
N ASP A 232 3.88 22.11 0.04
CA ASP A 232 5.10 22.69 -0.54
C ASP A 232 5.29 22.26 -2.00
N PHE A 233 4.47 21.33 -2.46
CA PHE A 233 4.46 20.88 -3.85
C PHE A 233 3.81 21.95 -4.72
N SER A 234 4.59 22.91 -5.20
CA SER A 234 4.13 23.84 -6.21
C SER A 234 4.28 23.22 -7.58
N GLY A 235 3.14 22.98 -8.26
CA GLY A 235 3.12 22.42 -9.61
C GLY A 235 4.03 23.15 -10.62
N GLN A 236 4.42 24.40 -10.34
CA GLN A 236 5.29 25.18 -11.22
C GLN A 236 6.76 24.69 -11.27
N ARG A 237 7.30 24.08 -10.22
CA ARG A 237 8.69 23.55 -10.24
C ARG A 237 8.81 22.17 -10.88
N VAL A 238 7.69 21.46 -10.98
CA VAL A 238 7.64 20.07 -11.51
C VAL A 238 6.63 19.96 -12.66
N ALA A 239 5.87 21.03 -12.96
CA ALA A 239 4.80 21.05 -13.95
C ALA A 239 5.22 20.62 -15.36
N TRP A 240 6.44 20.95 -15.76
CA TRP A 240 7.00 20.53 -17.04
C TRP A 240 7.24 19.00 -17.12
N ARG A 241 7.38 18.31 -15.97
CA ARG A 241 7.58 16.86 -15.90
C ARG A 241 6.27 16.09 -15.76
N PHE A 242 5.21 16.72 -15.21
CA PHE A 242 3.90 16.07 -15.00
C PHE A 242 2.86 16.46 -16.07
N GLY A 243 3.21 17.30 -17.08
CA GLY A 243 2.27 17.76 -18.09
C GLY A 243 1.10 18.55 -17.47
N THR A 244 0.84 19.75 -17.93
CA THR A 244 -0.45 20.42 -17.68
C THR A 244 -1.48 19.77 -18.59
N ALA A 245 -2.48 19.09 -18.02
CA ALA A 245 -3.70 18.77 -18.75
C ALA A 245 -4.47 20.05 -19.04
#